data_1fcffade1c476d24911e551a710ef1a6
#
_entry.id   1fcffade1c476d24911e551a710ef1a6
#
_cell.length_a   1.000
_cell.length_b   1.000
_cell.length_c   1.000
_cell.angle_alpha   90.00
_cell.angle_beta   90.00
_cell.angle_gamma   90.00
#
_symmetry.space_group_name_H-M   'P 1'
#
loop_
_entity.id
_entity.type
_entity.pdbx_description
1 polymer ?
#
loop_
_entity_poly.entity_id
_entity_poly.type
_entity_poly.pdbx_seq_one_letter_code
_entity_poly.pdbx_strand_id
1 'polypeptide(L)'
;MPTEPEFKYHAGIYQLHWRDEYLEIRLDRLHIERNGIYGEILIRTTAPGYQPHIHGPVHFNLISTTARRQLVTHLTPVINIDWSGILEQTCYLVVEAHRTGTPAVNIAEHTPLEALSMRVKPILQERQATLLFGDGDSLKSWFAQFISVLVQTGLSEAGLEPEPGNVLYLDYETDVDTFWERVNMITTGLGIAIPDHLYYRPMIESLVDEYPRIHGIVMNQDISLVVVDSAAPATVEPEKAEAVIPYFRSLRALGVTSLTIAHRTKTEKGDYPFGSTYWRNLPRSNFHVKADRQLDDVAISLRHTKSNNGRRLEPLGFRF
;
A
#
# COMPACT_ATOMS: atom_id res chain seq x y z
N MET A 1 -1.43 35.42 -13.08
CA MET A 1 -1.08 34.47 -12.02
C MET A 1 -1.71 33.15 -12.37
N PRO A 2 -1.04 32.03 -12.18
CA PRO A 2 -1.64 30.70 -12.41
C PRO A 2 -2.84 30.52 -11.48
N THR A 3 -3.77 29.65 -11.88
CA THR A 3 -4.89 29.22 -11.02
C THR A 3 -4.37 28.53 -9.76
N GLU A 4 -5.21 28.38 -8.74
CA GLU A 4 -4.85 27.61 -7.56
C GLU A 4 -4.82 26.11 -7.91
N PRO A 5 -3.74 25.38 -7.60
CA PRO A 5 -3.65 23.97 -7.96
C PRO A 5 -4.54 23.10 -7.07
N GLU A 6 -5.03 22.00 -7.61
CA GLU A 6 -5.50 20.89 -6.80
C GLU A 6 -4.29 20.26 -6.10
N PHE A 7 -4.22 20.41 -4.77
CA PHE A 7 -3.10 19.91 -3.95
C PHE A 7 -3.48 18.66 -3.21
N LYS A 8 -2.68 17.59 -3.38
CA LYS A 8 -2.81 16.33 -2.66
C LYS A 8 -1.50 16.00 -1.96
N TYR A 9 -1.61 15.66 -0.68
CA TYR A 9 -0.51 15.13 0.11
C TYR A 9 -0.88 13.76 0.66
N HIS A 10 -0.06 12.77 0.38
CA HIS A 10 -0.22 11.45 0.96
C HIS A 10 1.15 10.79 1.17
N ALA A 11 1.45 10.45 2.42
CA ALA A 11 2.59 9.62 2.82
C ALA A 11 3.96 10.05 2.24
N GLY A 12 4.23 11.36 2.25
CA GLY A 12 5.50 11.93 1.77
C GLY A 12 5.55 12.24 0.28
N ILE A 13 4.45 12.00 -0.44
CA ILE A 13 4.29 12.37 -1.85
C ILE A 13 3.35 13.56 -1.94
N TYR A 14 3.78 14.59 -2.65
CA TYR A 14 3.04 15.83 -2.88
C TYR A 14 2.73 15.91 -4.36
N GLN A 15 1.45 16.05 -4.72
CA GLN A 15 0.97 16.19 -6.09
C GLN A 15 0.19 17.49 -6.22
N LEU A 16 0.52 18.25 -7.24
CA LEU A 16 -0.12 19.52 -7.56
C LEU A 16 -0.57 19.47 -9.01
N HIS A 17 -1.85 19.76 -9.23
CA HIS A 17 -2.47 19.73 -10.55
C HIS A 17 -3.04 21.11 -10.89
N TRP A 18 -2.54 21.73 -11.95
CA TRP A 18 -3.12 22.90 -12.58
C TRP A 18 -3.90 22.45 -13.81
N ARG A 19 -5.21 22.35 -13.69
CA ARG A 19 -6.07 21.79 -14.75
C ARG A 19 -6.08 22.66 -15.99
N ASP A 20 -6.12 23.99 -15.82
CA ASP A 20 -6.18 24.94 -16.93
C ASP A 20 -4.87 25.00 -17.72
N GLU A 21 -3.76 24.74 -17.07
CA GLU A 21 -2.41 24.66 -17.66
C GLU A 21 -2.04 23.25 -18.14
N TYR A 22 -2.91 22.24 -17.90
CA TYR A 22 -2.65 20.84 -18.20
C TYR A 22 -1.35 20.33 -17.55
N LEU A 23 -1.04 20.80 -16.34
CA LEU A 23 0.24 20.59 -15.67
C LEU A 23 0.08 19.78 -14.39
N GLU A 24 0.99 18.84 -14.21
CA GLU A 24 1.18 18.09 -12.97
C GLU A 24 2.60 18.26 -12.46
N ILE A 25 2.75 18.62 -11.18
CA ILE A 25 4.03 18.59 -10.47
C ILE A 25 3.93 17.62 -9.31
N ARG A 26 4.86 16.67 -9.27
CA ARG A 26 5.03 15.74 -8.15
C ARG A 26 6.36 16.00 -7.47
N LEU A 27 6.32 16.02 -6.12
CA LEU A 27 7.51 16.01 -5.28
C LEU A 27 7.44 14.84 -4.30
N ASP A 28 8.56 14.17 -4.14
CA ASP A 28 8.72 13.10 -3.14
C ASP A 28 10.12 13.10 -2.53
N ARG A 29 10.38 12.16 -1.60
CA ARG A 29 11.67 12.01 -0.89
C ARG A 29 12.15 13.29 -0.22
N LEU A 30 11.19 14.08 0.34
CA LEU A 30 11.57 15.31 1.02
C LEU A 30 12.41 15.01 2.26
N HIS A 31 13.50 15.75 2.39
CA HIS A 31 14.39 15.67 3.53
C HIS A 31 15.02 17.05 3.82
N ILE A 32 15.46 17.23 5.07
CA ILE A 32 16.11 18.46 5.51
C ILE A 32 17.61 18.25 5.50
N GLU A 33 18.32 19.08 4.79
CA GLU A 33 19.78 19.21 4.85
C GLU A 33 20.16 20.59 5.44
N ARG A 34 21.48 20.78 5.73
CA ARG A 34 22.02 21.94 6.45
C ARG A 34 21.40 23.30 6.09
N ASN A 35 21.10 23.53 4.82
CA ASN A 35 20.67 24.83 4.31
C ASN A 35 19.38 24.78 3.47
N GLY A 36 18.58 23.70 3.54
CA GLY A 36 17.43 23.59 2.65
C GLY A 36 16.48 22.46 2.97
N ILE A 37 15.33 22.51 2.32
CA ILE A 37 14.39 21.42 2.19
C ILE A 37 14.53 20.91 0.76
N TYR A 38 14.94 19.67 0.61
CA TYR A 38 15.21 19.03 -0.67
C TYR A 38 14.22 17.93 -0.94
N GLY A 39 13.93 17.68 -2.21
CA GLY A 39 13.12 16.58 -2.69
C GLY A 39 13.39 16.29 -4.15
N GLU A 40 12.83 15.22 -4.68
CA GLU A 40 12.82 14.96 -6.12
C GLU A 40 11.58 15.59 -6.75
N ILE A 41 11.79 16.48 -7.74
CA ILE A 41 10.72 17.12 -8.49
C ILE A 41 10.56 16.45 -9.85
N LEU A 42 9.33 16.10 -10.20
CA LEU A 42 8.91 15.59 -11.51
C LEU A 42 7.80 16.48 -12.06
N ILE A 43 7.95 16.92 -13.30
CA ILE A 43 6.97 17.80 -13.99
C ILE A 43 6.47 17.09 -15.24
N ARG A 44 5.16 17.00 -15.37
CA ARG A 44 4.44 16.39 -16.49
C ARG A 44 3.39 17.31 -17.04
N THR A 45 3.01 17.10 -18.32
CA THR A 45 1.88 17.77 -18.94
C THR A 45 0.97 16.78 -19.67
N THR A 46 -0.31 17.12 -19.72
CA THR A 46 -1.30 16.46 -20.58
C THR A 46 -1.74 17.37 -21.72
N ALA A 47 -1.07 18.53 -21.91
CA ALA A 47 -1.38 19.49 -22.98
C ALA A 47 -1.18 18.83 -24.36
N PRO A 48 -2.16 18.99 -25.28
CA PRO A 48 -2.05 18.46 -26.63
C PRO A 48 -0.81 18.98 -27.37
N GLY A 49 -0.10 18.10 -28.05
CA GLY A 49 1.08 18.46 -28.85
C GLY A 49 2.41 18.51 -28.06
N TYR A 50 2.38 18.25 -26.77
CA TYR A 50 3.59 18.15 -25.96
C TYR A 50 3.87 16.71 -25.53
N GLN A 51 5.17 16.42 -25.28
CA GLN A 51 5.54 15.16 -24.64
C GLN A 51 5.06 15.18 -23.16
N PRO A 52 4.50 14.07 -22.64
CA PRO A 52 3.98 14.02 -21.26
C PRO A 52 5.03 14.36 -20.19
N HIS A 53 6.28 13.97 -20.41
CA HIS A 53 7.38 14.27 -19.51
C HIS A 53 8.05 15.57 -19.89
N ILE A 54 8.08 16.55 -18.98
CA ILE A 54 8.70 17.86 -19.18
C ILE A 54 10.06 17.95 -18.49
N HIS A 55 10.14 17.52 -17.20
CA HIS A 55 11.33 17.68 -16.41
C HIS A 55 11.39 16.69 -15.23
N GLY A 56 12.59 16.23 -14.87
CA GLY A 56 12.83 15.37 -13.73
C GLY A 56 12.62 13.88 -13.99
N PRO A 57 12.65 13.01 -12.94
CA PRO A 57 12.88 13.40 -11.55
C PRO A 57 14.30 13.93 -11.31
N VAL A 58 14.43 15.07 -10.64
CA VAL A 58 15.72 15.67 -10.25
C VAL A 58 15.67 16.20 -8.83
N HIS A 59 16.81 16.22 -8.19
CA HIS A 59 16.98 16.79 -6.86
C HIS A 59 16.76 18.31 -6.90
N PHE A 60 15.88 18.83 -6.05
CA PHE A 60 15.47 20.22 -6.06
C PHE A 60 15.39 20.80 -4.65
N ASN A 61 15.98 22.00 -4.45
CA ASN A 61 15.88 22.72 -3.19
C ASN A 61 14.68 23.67 -3.20
N LEU A 62 13.64 23.32 -2.46
CA LEU A 62 12.37 24.04 -2.45
C LEU A 62 12.46 25.44 -1.86
N ILE A 63 13.40 25.71 -0.95
CA ILE A 63 13.54 27.04 -0.31
C ILE A 63 14.58 27.93 -0.99
N SER A 64 15.27 27.43 -2.03
CA SER A 64 16.28 28.19 -2.76
C SER A 64 15.65 29.03 -3.89
N THR A 65 15.72 30.36 -3.77
CA THR A 65 15.28 31.26 -4.84
C THR A 65 16.11 31.11 -6.11
N THR A 66 17.40 30.76 -5.98
CA THR A 66 18.28 30.52 -7.12
C THR A 66 17.87 29.27 -7.87
N ALA A 67 17.60 28.16 -7.17
CA ALA A 67 17.14 26.90 -7.80
C ALA A 67 15.81 27.12 -8.54
N ARG A 68 14.87 27.86 -7.94
CA ARG A 68 13.60 28.23 -8.62
C ARG A 68 13.83 29.03 -9.91
N ARG A 69 14.66 30.07 -9.87
CA ARG A 69 14.96 30.88 -11.06
C ARG A 69 15.62 30.07 -12.18
N GLN A 70 16.54 29.18 -11.83
CA GLN A 70 17.19 28.30 -12.79
C GLN A 70 16.17 27.36 -13.46
N LEU A 71 15.26 26.80 -12.65
CA LEU A 71 14.22 25.92 -13.17
C LEU A 71 13.23 26.67 -14.06
N VAL A 72 12.79 27.90 -13.69
CA VAL A 72 11.98 28.77 -14.55
C VAL A 72 12.66 29.00 -15.90
N THR A 73 13.95 29.37 -15.89
CA THR A 73 14.73 29.62 -17.13
C THR A 73 14.78 28.37 -18.01
N HIS A 74 14.91 27.19 -17.41
CA HIS A 74 14.95 25.91 -18.14
C HIS A 74 13.59 25.53 -18.74
N LEU A 75 12.49 25.77 -18.02
CA LEU A 75 11.15 25.33 -18.41
C LEU A 75 10.44 26.29 -19.39
N THR A 76 10.73 27.58 -19.32
CA THR A 76 10.08 28.62 -20.18
C THR A 76 10.16 28.31 -21.68
N PRO A 77 11.29 27.81 -22.24
CA PRO A 77 11.34 27.45 -23.65
C PRO A 77 10.54 26.18 -24.01
N VAL A 78 10.22 25.33 -23.03
CA VAL A 78 9.51 24.07 -23.25
C VAL A 78 8.02 24.29 -23.38
N ILE A 79 7.43 25.02 -22.41
CA ILE A 79 6.01 25.43 -22.45
C ILE A 79 5.93 26.88 -21.95
N ASN A 80 5.23 27.71 -22.70
CA ASN A 80 5.07 29.12 -22.35
C ASN A 80 3.88 29.35 -21.41
N ILE A 81 4.13 29.18 -20.10
CA ILE A 81 3.19 29.45 -19.00
C ILE A 81 3.87 30.24 -17.89
N ASP A 82 3.13 30.69 -16.88
CA ASP A 82 3.69 31.42 -15.73
C ASP A 82 4.43 30.46 -14.77
N TRP A 83 5.59 29.94 -15.20
CA TRP A 83 6.43 29.07 -14.38
C TRP A 83 6.86 29.69 -13.05
N SER A 84 7.02 31.03 -13.01
CA SER A 84 7.39 31.72 -11.77
C SER A 84 6.31 31.60 -10.71
N GLY A 85 5.06 31.86 -11.07
CA GLY A 85 3.91 31.71 -10.19
C GLY A 85 3.68 30.25 -9.77
N ILE A 86 3.74 29.33 -10.74
CA ILE A 86 3.56 27.88 -10.51
C ILE A 86 4.60 27.33 -9.53
N LEU A 87 5.88 27.60 -9.73
CA LEU A 87 6.93 27.12 -8.84
C LEU A 87 6.91 27.78 -7.46
N GLU A 88 6.48 29.03 -7.37
CA GLU A 88 6.29 29.71 -6.07
C GLU A 88 5.15 29.04 -5.28
N GLN A 89 3.99 28.81 -5.91
CA GLN A 89 2.88 28.09 -5.29
C GLN A 89 3.28 26.67 -4.90
N THR A 90 3.98 25.93 -5.78
CA THR A 90 4.50 24.59 -5.50
C THR A 90 5.35 24.58 -4.25
N CYS A 91 6.38 25.44 -4.21
CA CYS A 91 7.31 25.47 -3.08
C CYS A 91 6.60 25.87 -1.79
N TYR A 92 5.70 26.85 -1.84
CA TYR A 92 4.94 27.31 -0.68
C TYR A 92 4.08 26.17 -0.10
N LEU A 93 3.22 25.57 -0.92
CA LEU A 93 2.28 24.54 -0.48
C LEU A 93 3.00 23.29 0.04
N VAL A 94 4.05 22.86 -0.66
CA VAL A 94 4.81 21.67 -0.26
C VAL A 94 5.61 21.90 1.03
N VAL A 95 6.26 23.05 1.17
CA VAL A 95 7.02 23.39 2.38
C VAL A 95 6.09 23.54 3.58
N GLU A 96 4.95 24.20 3.41
CA GLU A 96 3.94 24.33 4.46
C GLU A 96 3.41 22.96 4.89
N ALA A 97 3.00 22.11 3.93
CA ALA A 97 2.52 20.77 4.24
C ALA A 97 3.60 19.89 4.91
N HIS A 98 4.86 20.01 4.46
CA HIS A 98 5.99 19.29 5.06
C HIS A 98 6.27 19.71 6.51
N ARG A 99 6.18 21.01 6.80
CA ARG A 99 6.42 21.56 8.15
C ARG A 99 5.25 21.30 9.10
N THR A 100 4.03 21.41 8.59
CA THR A 100 2.81 21.16 9.38
C THR A 100 2.64 19.68 9.68
N GLY A 101 3.04 18.81 8.74
CA GLY A 101 2.82 17.36 8.84
C GLY A 101 1.32 17.02 8.89
N THR A 102 1.00 15.88 9.49
CA THR A 102 -0.41 15.49 9.70
C THR A 102 -1.00 16.28 10.88
N PRO A 103 -2.03 17.11 10.68
CA PRO A 103 -2.59 17.90 11.75
C PRO A 103 -3.23 17.02 12.83
N ALA A 104 -3.18 17.49 14.08
CA ALA A 104 -3.95 16.89 15.17
C ALA A 104 -5.45 17.13 14.95
N VAL A 105 -6.26 16.11 15.20
CA VAL A 105 -7.71 16.17 15.09
C VAL A 105 -8.31 16.35 16.48
N ASN A 106 -9.21 17.32 16.64
CA ASN A 106 -10.01 17.44 17.85
C ASN A 106 -11.06 16.32 17.87
N ILE A 107 -10.88 15.36 18.78
CA ILE A 107 -11.77 14.18 18.88
C ILE A 107 -13.22 14.56 19.19
N ALA A 108 -13.46 15.66 19.88
CA ALA A 108 -14.82 16.12 20.17
C ALA A 108 -15.58 16.60 18.90
N GLU A 109 -14.86 16.97 17.85
CA GLU A 109 -15.41 17.42 16.57
C GLU A 109 -15.46 16.28 15.54
N HIS A 110 -14.87 15.12 15.87
CA HIS A 110 -14.84 13.97 14.97
C HIS A 110 -16.16 13.21 15.02
N THR A 111 -16.76 12.98 13.86
CA THR A 111 -17.92 12.10 13.73
C THR A 111 -17.46 10.65 13.71
N PRO A 112 -17.75 9.85 14.74
CA PRO A 112 -17.34 8.45 14.75
C PRO A 112 -18.11 7.64 13.72
N LEU A 113 -17.49 6.59 13.20
CA LEU A 113 -18.19 5.57 12.44
C LEU A 113 -19.12 4.78 13.39
N GLU A 114 -20.33 4.45 12.94
CA GLU A 114 -21.29 3.65 13.73
C GLU A 114 -20.76 2.28 14.10
N ALA A 115 -19.91 1.68 13.25
CA ALA A 115 -19.23 0.41 13.49
C ALA A 115 -17.82 0.43 12.87
N LEU A 116 -16.97 -0.51 13.31
CA LEU A 116 -15.68 -0.74 12.67
C LEU A 116 -15.91 -1.19 11.22
N SER A 117 -15.39 -0.42 10.28
CA SER A 117 -15.43 -0.77 8.87
C SER A 117 -14.54 -1.99 8.60
N MET A 118 -15.03 -2.94 7.82
CA MET A 118 -14.33 -4.17 7.46
C MET A 118 -14.16 -4.23 5.95
N ARG A 119 -12.95 -4.56 5.47
CA ARG A 119 -12.72 -4.88 4.05
C ARG A 119 -13.22 -6.27 3.71
N VAL A 120 -13.04 -7.22 4.63
CA VAL A 120 -13.63 -8.56 4.55
C VAL A 120 -14.10 -8.96 5.94
N LYS A 121 -15.40 -9.03 6.15
CA LYS A 121 -15.95 -9.57 7.40
C LYS A 121 -15.77 -11.09 7.45
N PRO A 122 -15.38 -11.63 8.59
CA PRO A 122 -15.02 -10.96 9.84
C PRO A 122 -13.51 -10.76 10.03
N ILE A 123 -12.67 -10.93 8.98
CA ILE A 123 -11.22 -11.15 9.13
C ILE A 123 -10.34 -9.92 8.84
N LEU A 124 -10.70 -9.06 7.89
CA LEU A 124 -9.88 -7.91 7.49
C LEU A 124 -10.57 -6.58 7.85
N GLN A 125 -10.01 -5.89 8.82
CA GLN A 125 -10.44 -4.55 9.17
C GLN A 125 -9.94 -3.53 8.15
N GLU A 126 -10.81 -2.60 7.76
CA GLU A 126 -10.53 -1.53 6.81
C GLU A 126 -9.34 -0.68 7.27
N ARG A 127 -8.41 -0.39 6.33
CA ARG A 127 -7.20 0.43 6.53
C ARG A 127 -6.30 -0.05 7.67
N GLN A 128 -6.35 -1.34 8.02
CA GLN A 128 -5.50 -1.93 9.04
C GLN A 128 -4.67 -3.07 8.49
N ALA A 129 -3.52 -3.31 9.14
CA ALA A 129 -2.68 -4.44 8.81
C ALA A 129 -3.16 -5.71 9.53
N THR A 130 -3.35 -6.78 8.77
CA THR A 130 -3.62 -8.14 9.25
C THR A 130 -2.49 -9.07 8.85
N LEU A 131 -2.09 -9.97 9.75
CA LEU A 131 -1.07 -10.97 9.52
C LEU A 131 -1.67 -12.37 9.50
N LEU A 132 -1.41 -13.13 8.43
CA LEU A 132 -1.61 -14.58 8.37
C LEU A 132 -0.26 -15.27 8.56
N PHE A 133 -0.15 -16.15 9.56
CA PHE A 133 1.09 -16.88 9.76
C PHE A 133 0.83 -18.37 9.99
N GLY A 134 1.79 -19.21 9.63
CA GLY A 134 1.67 -20.66 9.77
C GLY A 134 2.88 -21.37 9.17
N ASP A 135 2.86 -22.69 9.21
CA ASP A 135 3.92 -23.54 8.63
C ASP A 135 4.02 -23.30 7.11
N GLY A 136 5.16 -23.65 6.55
CA GLY A 136 5.25 -23.87 5.10
C GLY A 136 4.14 -24.84 4.69
N ASP A 137 3.65 -24.66 3.45
CA ASP A 137 2.64 -25.56 2.89
C ASP A 137 1.27 -25.59 3.60
N SER A 138 0.96 -24.55 4.40
CA SER A 138 -0.32 -24.40 5.09
C SER A 138 -1.38 -23.63 4.27
N LEU A 139 -1.21 -23.52 2.94
CA LEU A 139 -2.11 -22.86 1.99
C LEU A 139 -2.39 -21.37 2.26
N LYS A 140 -1.52 -20.67 2.96
CA LYS A 140 -1.67 -19.24 3.24
C LYS A 140 -1.79 -18.39 1.96
N SER A 141 -0.92 -18.65 0.96
CA SER A 141 -0.93 -17.96 -0.33
C SER A 141 -2.23 -18.24 -1.09
N TRP A 142 -2.70 -19.49 -1.11
CA TRP A 142 -3.98 -19.85 -1.71
C TRP A 142 -5.15 -19.10 -1.05
N PHE A 143 -5.18 -19.05 0.27
CA PHE A 143 -6.20 -18.33 1.00
C PHE A 143 -6.13 -16.81 0.75
N ALA A 144 -4.93 -16.24 0.67
CA ALA A 144 -4.77 -14.82 0.36
C ALA A 144 -5.19 -14.48 -1.08
N GLN A 145 -4.94 -15.37 -2.05
CA GLN A 145 -5.41 -15.24 -3.42
C GLN A 145 -6.94 -15.38 -3.49
N PHE A 146 -7.53 -16.32 -2.74
CA PHE A 146 -8.98 -16.44 -2.61
C PHE A 146 -9.61 -15.14 -2.06
N ILE A 147 -9.07 -14.58 -0.95
CA ILE A 147 -9.48 -13.28 -0.42
C ILE A 147 -9.36 -12.17 -1.46
N SER A 148 -8.29 -12.17 -2.25
CA SER A 148 -8.07 -11.17 -3.31
C SER A 148 -9.13 -11.24 -4.39
N VAL A 149 -9.52 -12.45 -4.80
CA VAL A 149 -10.64 -12.67 -5.75
C VAL A 149 -11.95 -12.18 -5.15
N LEU A 150 -12.27 -12.55 -3.90
CA LEU A 150 -13.50 -12.11 -3.25
C LEU A 150 -13.60 -10.58 -3.14
N VAL A 151 -12.50 -9.91 -2.73
CA VAL A 151 -12.48 -8.44 -2.60
C VAL A 151 -12.68 -7.79 -3.96
N GLN A 152 -12.00 -8.28 -5.01
CA GLN A 152 -12.13 -7.65 -6.32
C GLN A 152 -13.52 -7.84 -6.93
N THR A 153 -14.14 -8.99 -6.72
CA THR A 153 -15.47 -9.31 -7.30
C THR A 153 -16.64 -8.87 -6.42
N GLY A 154 -16.42 -8.63 -5.11
CA GLY A 154 -17.48 -8.39 -4.15
C GLY A 154 -18.29 -9.64 -3.80
N LEU A 155 -17.84 -10.84 -4.24
CA LEU A 155 -18.55 -12.09 -4.01
C LEU A 155 -18.43 -12.53 -2.55
N SER A 156 -19.57 -12.68 -1.87
CA SER A 156 -19.62 -13.30 -0.54
C SER A 156 -19.58 -14.82 -0.68
N GLU A 157 -18.59 -15.45 -0.06
CA GLU A 157 -18.39 -16.90 -0.13
C GLU A 157 -17.81 -17.44 1.18
N ALA A 158 -18.11 -18.67 1.51
CA ALA A 158 -17.61 -19.39 2.68
C ALA A 158 -17.71 -18.62 4.02
N GLY A 159 -18.76 -17.81 4.18
CA GLY A 159 -18.98 -16.97 5.37
C GLY A 159 -18.12 -15.70 5.43
N LEU A 160 -17.47 -15.35 4.34
CA LEU A 160 -16.73 -14.09 4.17
C LEU A 160 -17.59 -13.10 3.37
N GLU A 161 -17.68 -11.86 3.88
CA GLU A 161 -18.42 -10.76 3.24
C GLU A 161 -17.44 -9.64 2.88
N PRO A 162 -16.94 -9.56 1.64
CA PRO A 162 -16.02 -8.50 1.22
C PRO A 162 -16.76 -7.22 0.85
N GLU A 163 -16.15 -6.08 1.15
CA GLU A 163 -16.45 -4.82 0.47
C GLU A 163 -15.64 -4.79 -0.84
N PRO A 164 -16.26 -4.54 -1.99
CA PRO A 164 -15.56 -4.55 -3.28
C PRO A 164 -14.44 -3.51 -3.37
N GLY A 165 -13.39 -3.84 -4.12
CA GLY A 165 -12.30 -2.90 -4.39
C GLY A 165 -11.15 -3.53 -5.14
N ASN A 166 -10.26 -2.70 -5.70
CA ASN A 166 -9.11 -3.16 -6.45
C ASN A 166 -8.04 -3.72 -5.51
N VAL A 167 -7.35 -4.75 -5.96
CA VAL A 167 -6.37 -5.49 -5.15
C VAL A 167 -4.99 -5.44 -5.82
N LEU A 168 -3.96 -5.16 -5.03
CA LEU A 168 -2.56 -5.29 -5.43
C LEU A 168 -1.91 -6.45 -4.66
N TYR A 169 -1.46 -7.47 -5.38
CA TYR A 169 -0.73 -8.61 -4.82
C TYR A 169 0.76 -8.43 -5.08
N LEU A 170 1.54 -8.28 -4.02
CA LEU A 170 3.00 -8.15 -4.02
C LEU A 170 3.59 -9.51 -3.70
N ASP A 171 4.19 -10.16 -4.69
CA ASP A 171 4.66 -11.54 -4.59
C ASP A 171 6.20 -11.60 -4.60
N TYR A 172 6.76 -12.17 -3.55
CA TYR A 172 8.19 -12.38 -3.35
C TYR A 172 8.61 -13.85 -3.54
N GLU A 173 7.66 -14.77 -3.79
CA GLU A 173 7.93 -16.20 -3.75
C GLU A 173 7.70 -16.89 -5.09
N THR A 174 6.76 -16.42 -5.91
CA THR A 174 6.40 -17.10 -7.16
C THR A 174 6.47 -16.16 -8.38
N ASP A 175 5.96 -16.62 -9.50
CA ASP A 175 5.87 -15.90 -10.76
C ASP A 175 4.41 -15.66 -11.18
N VAL A 176 4.24 -14.86 -12.23
CA VAL A 176 2.92 -14.47 -12.74
C VAL A 176 2.11 -15.66 -13.27
N ASP A 177 2.78 -16.65 -13.87
CA ASP A 177 2.09 -17.80 -14.45
C ASP A 177 1.53 -18.71 -13.35
N THR A 178 2.32 -18.98 -12.31
CA THR A 178 1.88 -19.73 -11.12
C THR A 178 0.76 -18.99 -10.38
N PHE A 179 0.86 -17.66 -10.26
CA PHE A 179 -0.19 -16.85 -9.66
C PHE A 179 -1.48 -16.93 -10.48
N TRP A 180 -1.39 -16.77 -11.80
CA TRP A 180 -2.53 -16.83 -12.71
C TRP A 180 -3.22 -18.20 -12.67
N GLU A 181 -2.46 -19.31 -12.69
CA GLU A 181 -3.02 -20.67 -12.62
C GLU A 181 -3.85 -20.86 -11.34
N ARG A 182 -3.34 -20.41 -10.19
CA ARG A 182 -4.06 -20.51 -8.91
C ARG A 182 -5.33 -19.64 -8.90
N VAL A 183 -5.26 -18.41 -9.40
CA VAL A 183 -6.44 -17.55 -9.54
C VAL A 183 -7.46 -18.19 -10.47
N ASN A 184 -7.03 -18.76 -11.59
CA ASN A 184 -7.90 -19.47 -12.53
C ASN A 184 -8.58 -20.69 -11.89
N MET A 185 -7.87 -21.47 -11.07
CA MET A 185 -8.47 -22.58 -10.31
C MET A 185 -9.53 -22.07 -9.33
N ILE A 186 -9.25 -21.01 -8.59
CA ILE A 186 -10.17 -20.39 -7.62
C ILE A 186 -11.42 -19.89 -8.36
N THR A 187 -11.27 -19.13 -9.43
CA THR A 187 -12.41 -18.57 -10.18
C THR A 187 -13.23 -19.63 -10.88
N THR A 188 -12.58 -20.71 -11.39
CA THR A 188 -13.28 -21.87 -11.95
C THR A 188 -14.11 -22.56 -10.88
N GLY A 189 -13.57 -22.79 -9.68
CA GLY A 189 -14.30 -23.37 -8.55
C GLY A 189 -15.48 -22.51 -8.10
N LEU A 190 -15.36 -21.20 -8.19
CA LEU A 190 -16.44 -20.24 -7.89
C LEU A 190 -17.43 -20.04 -9.04
N GLY A 191 -17.15 -20.54 -10.24
CA GLY A 191 -18.00 -20.35 -11.42
C GLY A 191 -18.04 -18.91 -11.95
N ILE A 192 -16.95 -18.15 -11.78
CA ILE A 192 -16.82 -16.75 -12.19
C ILE A 192 -15.65 -16.55 -13.16
N ALA A 193 -15.64 -15.41 -13.87
CA ALA A 193 -14.48 -15.00 -14.68
C ALA A 193 -13.31 -14.52 -13.81
N ILE A 194 -12.12 -14.51 -14.41
CA ILE A 194 -10.92 -13.91 -13.77
C ILE A 194 -11.19 -12.42 -13.55
N PRO A 195 -10.87 -11.88 -12.35
CA PRO A 195 -11.11 -10.49 -11.99
C PRO A 195 -10.28 -9.49 -12.81
N ASP A 196 -10.89 -8.37 -13.26
CA ASP A 196 -10.24 -7.38 -14.12
C ASP A 196 -9.22 -6.49 -13.39
N HIS A 197 -9.43 -6.25 -12.08
CA HIS A 197 -8.64 -5.29 -11.27
C HIS A 197 -7.92 -5.96 -10.10
N LEU A 198 -7.49 -7.20 -10.30
CA LEU A 198 -6.54 -7.92 -9.47
C LEU A 198 -5.14 -7.75 -10.09
N TYR A 199 -4.38 -6.81 -9.53
CA TYR A 199 -3.04 -6.48 -10.04
C TYR A 199 -1.99 -7.34 -9.34
N TYR A 200 -1.12 -7.98 -10.13
CA TYR A 200 0.01 -8.76 -9.66
C TYR A 200 1.31 -8.01 -9.91
N ARG A 201 2.21 -8.03 -8.92
CA ARG A 201 3.55 -7.46 -9.04
C ARG A 201 4.59 -8.40 -8.44
N PRO A 202 5.53 -8.94 -9.25
CA PRO A 202 6.69 -9.65 -8.72
C PRO A 202 7.60 -8.66 -8.02
N MET A 203 8.10 -9.05 -6.84
CA MET A 203 8.90 -8.21 -5.97
C MET A 203 10.28 -8.81 -5.77
N ILE A 204 11.32 -7.95 -5.77
CA ILE A 204 12.72 -8.34 -5.53
C ILE A 204 13.28 -7.53 -4.34
N GLU A 205 13.10 -6.21 -4.38
CA GLU A 205 13.57 -5.32 -3.34
C GLU A 205 12.61 -5.27 -2.15
N SER A 206 13.10 -4.80 -0.99
CA SER A 206 12.26 -4.69 0.19
C SER A 206 11.04 -3.78 -0.06
N LEU A 207 9.96 -4.01 0.69
CA LEU A 207 8.76 -3.17 0.61
C LEU A 207 9.07 -1.70 0.92
N VAL A 208 10.04 -1.44 1.80
CA VAL A 208 10.46 -0.09 2.18
C VAL A 208 11.14 0.61 1.02
N ASP A 209 12.02 -0.08 0.30
CA ASP A 209 12.75 0.49 -0.85
C ASP A 209 11.82 0.70 -2.05
N GLU A 210 10.85 -0.20 -2.24
CA GLU A 210 9.83 -0.13 -3.29
C GLU A 210 8.64 0.78 -2.94
N TYR A 211 8.58 1.32 -1.71
CA TYR A 211 7.45 2.09 -1.22
C TYR A 211 6.96 3.20 -2.19
N PRO A 212 7.82 4.04 -2.79
CA PRO A 212 7.35 5.10 -3.71
C PRO A 212 6.65 4.55 -4.96
N ARG A 213 7.11 3.39 -5.48
CA ARG A 213 6.51 2.73 -6.65
C ARG A 213 5.18 2.07 -6.29
N ILE A 214 5.14 1.35 -5.16
CA ILE A 214 3.93 0.72 -4.63
C ILE A 214 2.86 1.79 -4.36
N HIS A 215 3.24 2.88 -3.68
CA HIS A 215 2.33 3.99 -3.42
C HIS A 215 1.76 4.58 -4.72
N GLY A 216 2.59 4.76 -5.75
CA GLY A 216 2.12 5.20 -7.06
C GLY A 216 1.07 4.27 -7.67
N ILE A 217 1.26 2.95 -7.58
CA ILE A 217 0.26 1.97 -8.04
C ILE A 217 -1.01 2.06 -7.21
N VAL A 218 -0.90 2.13 -5.88
CA VAL A 218 -2.04 2.24 -4.96
C VAL A 218 -2.92 3.44 -5.32
N MET A 219 -2.31 4.59 -5.58
CA MET A 219 -3.05 5.81 -5.93
C MET A 219 -3.63 5.78 -7.35
N ASN A 220 -2.86 5.29 -8.33
CA ASN A 220 -3.27 5.33 -9.74
C ASN A 220 -4.32 4.26 -10.08
N GLN A 221 -4.32 3.14 -9.37
CA GLN A 221 -5.24 2.02 -9.59
C GLN A 221 -6.34 1.93 -8.53
N ASP A 222 -6.47 2.96 -7.67
CA ASP A 222 -7.47 3.01 -6.58
C ASP A 222 -7.51 1.71 -5.76
N ILE A 223 -6.32 1.26 -5.32
CA ILE A 223 -6.17 0.00 -4.58
C ILE A 223 -6.80 0.11 -3.19
N SER A 224 -7.60 -0.86 -2.83
CA SER A 224 -8.26 -0.98 -1.53
C SER A 224 -7.63 -2.03 -0.61
N LEU A 225 -6.99 -3.05 -1.19
CA LEU A 225 -6.29 -4.12 -0.48
C LEU A 225 -4.90 -4.34 -1.08
N VAL A 226 -3.87 -4.32 -0.24
CA VAL A 226 -2.52 -4.76 -0.58
C VAL A 226 -2.25 -6.08 0.12
N VAL A 227 -1.88 -7.11 -0.65
CA VAL A 227 -1.40 -8.40 -0.14
C VAL A 227 0.11 -8.47 -0.28
N VAL A 228 0.82 -8.95 0.74
CA VAL A 228 2.28 -9.15 0.72
C VAL A 228 2.58 -10.61 1.01
N ASP A 229 3.08 -11.32 0.02
CA ASP A 229 3.45 -12.74 0.05
C ASP A 229 4.94 -12.90 -0.31
N SER A 230 5.87 -12.96 0.63
CA SER A 230 5.69 -13.01 2.06
C SER A 230 6.56 -11.99 2.81
N ALA A 231 6.36 -11.96 4.13
CA ALA A 231 6.97 -11.02 5.06
C ALA A 231 8.50 -11.06 5.12
N ALA A 232 9.10 -12.24 5.09
CA ALA A 232 10.53 -12.41 5.28
C ALA A 232 11.35 -11.75 4.16
N PRO A 233 11.15 -12.06 2.87
CA PRO A 233 11.87 -11.38 1.79
C PRO A 233 11.47 -9.90 1.65
N ALA A 234 10.24 -9.53 2.04
CA ALA A 234 9.80 -8.14 2.01
C ALA A 234 10.51 -7.21 3.01
N THR A 235 11.22 -7.78 4.00
CA THR A 235 11.92 -7.02 5.05
C THR A 235 13.43 -7.22 5.06
N VAL A 236 13.98 -8.18 4.32
CA VAL A 236 15.40 -8.58 4.29
C VAL A 236 15.86 -9.23 5.61
N GLU A 237 15.59 -8.61 6.78
CA GLU A 237 16.01 -9.10 8.12
C GLU A 237 14.79 -9.18 9.06
N PRO A 238 13.94 -10.21 8.90
CA PRO A 238 12.67 -10.31 9.64
C PRO A 238 12.82 -10.49 11.15
N GLU A 239 14.02 -10.84 11.63
CA GLU A 239 14.33 -10.96 13.06
C GLU A 239 14.62 -9.60 13.72
N LYS A 240 14.97 -8.56 12.97
CA LYS A 240 15.37 -7.28 13.49
C LYS A 240 14.20 -6.30 13.58
N ALA A 241 14.09 -5.61 14.70
CA ALA A 241 13.10 -4.56 14.91
C ALA A 241 13.25 -3.42 13.89
N GLU A 242 14.50 -3.08 13.57
CA GLU A 242 14.90 -2.02 12.64
C GLU A 242 14.40 -2.27 11.21
N ALA A 243 14.14 -3.52 10.83
CA ALA A 243 13.55 -3.87 9.54
C ALA A 243 12.02 -3.97 9.60
N VAL A 244 11.47 -4.56 10.66
CA VAL A 244 10.03 -4.82 10.79
C VAL A 244 9.23 -3.54 11.09
N ILE A 245 9.76 -2.61 11.88
CA ILE A 245 9.07 -1.36 12.20
C ILE A 245 8.87 -0.48 10.94
N PRO A 246 9.90 -0.23 10.09
CA PRO A 246 9.71 0.49 8.83
C PRO A 246 8.73 -0.22 7.88
N TYR A 247 8.75 -1.54 7.79
CA TYR A 247 7.80 -2.32 6.98
C TYR A 247 6.33 -1.98 7.34
N PHE A 248 5.95 -2.06 8.61
CA PHE A 248 4.59 -1.72 9.03
C PHE A 248 4.27 -0.22 8.96
N ARG A 249 5.28 0.64 9.11
CA ARG A 249 5.12 2.08 8.86
C ARG A 249 4.79 2.34 7.39
N SER A 250 5.46 1.67 6.46
CA SER A 250 5.18 1.77 5.02
C SER A 250 3.76 1.28 4.70
N LEU A 251 3.34 0.11 5.20
CA LEU A 251 1.97 -0.37 5.00
C LEU A 251 0.93 0.61 5.57
N ARG A 252 1.17 1.15 6.77
CA ARG A 252 0.28 2.16 7.35
C ARG A 252 0.23 3.44 6.51
N ALA A 253 1.36 3.84 5.96
CA ALA A 253 1.48 5.04 5.13
C ALA A 253 0.77 4.90 3.77
N LEU A 254 0.59 3.67 3.25
CA LEU A 254 -0.25 3.44 2.07
C LEU A 254 -1.72 3.80 2.31
N GLY A 255 -2.19 3.78 3.57
CA GLY A 255 -3.55 4.20 3.94
C GLY A 255 -4.66 3.24 3.53
N VAL A 256 -4.31 2.05 3.04
CA VAL A 256 -5.23 1.00 2.58
C VAL A 256 -5.18 -0.23 3.48
N THR A 257 -6.13 -1.15 3.32
CA THR A 257 -6.12 -2.43 4.03
C THR A 257 -4.94 -3.27 3.57
N SER A 258 -4.25 -3.95 4.49
CA SER A 258 -3.16 -4.84 4.11
C SER A 258 -3.25 -6.22 4.78
N LEU A 259 -2.88 -7.24 3.99
CA LEU A 259 -2.78 -8.63 4.40
C LEU A 259 -1.35 -9.11 4.15
N THR A 260 -0.64 -9.48 5.20
CA THR A 260 0.73 -9.99 5.10
C THR A 260 0.77 -11.46 5.44
N ILE A 261 1.47 -12.25 4.62
CA ILE A 261 1.72 -13.66 4.86
C ILE A 261 3.09 -13.82 5.53
N ALA A 262 3.16 -14.64 6.58
CA ALA A 262 4.40 -14.93 7.28
C ALA A 262 4.53 -16.42 7.64
N HIS A 263 5.75 -16.88 7.81
CA HIS A 263 6.01 -18.19 8.41
C HIS A 263 5.88 -18.13 9.94
N ARG A 264 5.61 -19.28 10.55
CA ARG A 264 5.68 -19.39 12.01
C ARG A 264 7.10 -19.76 12.48
N THR A 265 7.40 -19.48 13.75
CA THR A 265 8.61 -19.97 14.37
C THR A 265 8.56 -21.51 14.54
N LYS A 266 9.68 -22.19 14.31
CA LYS A 266 9.81 -23.65 14.46
C LYS A 266 10.00 -24.10 15.91
N THR A 267 10.02 -23.18 16.88
CA THR A 267 10.20 -23.54 18.29
C THR A 267 8.93 -24.17 18.84
N GLU A 268 9.05 -25.24 19.64
CA GLU A 268 7.92 -25.97 20.23
C GLU A 268 7.04 -25.19 21.19
N LYS A 269 7.50 -24.02 21.65
CA LYS A 269 6.79 -23.17 22.62
C LYS A 269 6.10 -22.00 21.91
N GLY A 270 4.91 -22.25 21.39
CA GLY A 270 3.96 -21.21 21.03
C GLY A 270 3.76 -20.99 19.53
N ASP A 271 2.52 -20.67 19.16
CA ASP A 271 2.09 -20.30 17.83
C ASP A 271 2.36 -18.81 17.59
N TYR A 272 3.59 -18.47 17.22
CA TYR A 272 4.01 -17.08 16.95
C TYR A 272 4.58 -16.95 15.53
N PRO A 273 4.43 -15.76 14.89
CA PRO A 273 5.13 -15.45 13.65
C PRO A 273 6.64 -15.57 13.85
N PHE A 274 7.35 -16.02 12.81
CA PHE A 274 8.82 -16.08 12.79
C PHE A 274 9.40 -14.66 12.81
N GLY A 275 10.53 -14.51 13.51
CA GLY A 275 11.31 -13.29 13.55
C GLY A 275 11.02 -12.41 14.77
N SER A 276 11.07 -11.10 14.57
CA SER A 276 10.90 -10.10 15.62
C SER A 276 9.52 -10.19 16.30
N THR A 277 9.46 -9.90 17.58
CA THR A 277 8.17 -9.77 18.32
C THR A 277 7.25 -8.72 17.72
N TYR A 278 7.77 -7.79 16.93
CA TYR A 278 6.98 -6.76 16.25
C TYR A 278 6.07 -7.33 15.16
N TRP A 279 6.36 -8.51 14.59
CA TRP A 279 5.42 -9.23 13.70
C TRP A 279 4.10 -9.57 14.40
N ARG A 280 4.17 -9.81 15.71
CA ARG A 280 2.97 -10.02 16.53
C ARG A 280 2.34 -8.69 16.95
N ASN A 281 3.17 -7.69 17.28
CA ASN A 281 2.70 -6.50 18.01
C ASN A 281 2.14 -5.41 17.10
N LEU A 282 2.68 -5.22 15.90
CA LEU A 282 2.32 -4.11 15.01
C LEU A 282 1.03 -4.34 14.20
N PRO A 283 0.73 -5.51 13.64
CA PRO A 283 -0.56 -5.76 13.01
C PRO A 283 -1.71 -5.60 14.01
N ARG A 284 -2.87 -5.19 13.53
CA ARG A 284 -4.07 -5.06 14.38
C ARG A 284 -4.74 -6.39 14.64
N SER A 285 -4.61 -7.32 13.70
CA SER A 285 -5.18 -8.65 13.76
C SER A 285 -4.17 -9.71 13.29
N ASN A 286 -4.08 -10.84 13.99
CA ASN A 286 -3.21 -11.96 13.60
C ASN A 286 -3.98 -13.27 13.60
N PHE A 287 -3.85 -14.02 12.51
CA PHE A 287 -4.44 -15.35 12.37
C PHE A 287 -3.35 -16.40 12.17
N HIS A 288 -3.42 -17.45 12.96
CA HIS A 288 -2.61 -18.65 12.77
C HIS A 288 -3.36 -19.61 11.84
N VAL A 289 -2.72 -19.95 10.73
CA VAL A 289 -3.25 -20.84 9.70
C VAL A 289 -2.65 -22.24 9.91
N LYS A 290 -3.52 -23.24 10.02
CA LYS A 290 -3.15 -24.66 9.99
C LYS A 290 -3.88 -25.36 8.85
N ALA A 291 -3.15 -26.14 8.06
CA ALA A 291 -3.76 -27.01 7.07
C ALA A 291 -3.96 -28.40 7.66
N ASP A 292 -5.07 -29.03 7.31
CA ASP A 292 -5.36 -30.43 7.50
C ASP A 292 -5.61 -31.05 6.11
N ARG A 293 -4.77 -32.03 5.76
CA ARG A 293 -4.81 -32.69 4.46
C ARG A 293 -5.30 -34.11 4.65
N GLN A 294 -6.50 -34.38 4.19
CA GLN A 294 -7.10 -35.71 4.21
C GLN A 294 -7.36 -36.18 2.77
N LEU A 295 -6.55 -37.10 2.28
CA LEU A 295 -6.67 -37.74 0.95
C LEU A 295 -6.91 -36.73 -0.19
N ASP A 296 -8.19 -36.52 -0.56
CA ASP A 296 -8.56 -35.65 -1.68
C ASP A 296 -9.07 -34.25 -1.24
N ASP A 297 -9.18 -33.99 0.07
CA ASP A 297 -9.67 -32.72 0.62
C ASP A 297 -8.55 -32.00 1.38
N VAL A 298 -8.47 -30.70 1.16
CA VAL A 298 -7.61 -29.83 1.95
C VAL A 298 -8.46 -28.83 2.71
N ALA A 299 -8.37 -28.88 4.03
CA ALA A 299 -9.01 -27.92 4.91
C ALA A 299 -7.96 -27.02 5.57
N ILE A 300 -8.30 -25.76 5.79
CA ILE A 300 -7.51 -24.87 6.63
C ILE A 300 -8.34 -24.38 7.81
N SER A 301 -7.69 -24.17 8.94
CA SER A 301 -8.27 -23.48 10.08
C SER A 301 -7.53 -22.19 10.35
N LEU A 302 -8.27 -21.11 10.57
CA LEU A 302 -7.76 -19.81 10.98
C LEU A 302 -8.08 -19.60 12.45
N ARG A 303 -7.06 -19.59 13.30
CA ARG A 303 -7.18 -19.25 14.72
C ARG A 303 -6.79 -17.80 14.94
N HIS A 304 -7.73 -16.96 15.38
CA HIS A 304 -7.48 -15.56 15.69
C HIS A 304 -6.65 -15.43 16.96
N THR A 305 -5.36 -15.16 16.83
CA THR A 305 -4.40 -15.15 17.96
C THR A 305 -4.24 -13.78 18.60
N LYS A 306 -4.55 -12.71 17.88
CA LYS A 306 -4.49 -11.32 18.36
C LYS A 306 -5.58 -10.47 17.73
N SER A 307 -6.25 -9.63 18.54
CA SER A 307 -7.15 -8.57 18.10
C SER A 307 -6.88 -7.32 18.95
N ASN A 308 -6.72 -6.16 18.30
CA ASN A 308 -6.61 -4.88 19.01
C ASN A 308 -7.96 -4.16 19.14
N ASN A 309 -8.92 -4.49 18.28
CA ASN A 309 -10.16 -3.73 18.13
C ASN A 309 -11.43 -4.56 18.42
N GLY A 310 -11.35 -5.52 19.32
CA GLY A 310 -12.49 -6.33 19.70
C GLY A 310 -12.10 -7.70 20.28
N ARG A 311 -13.11 -8.56 20.43
CA ARG A 311 -12.91 -9.94 20.86
C ARG A 311 -12.25 -10.75 19.75
N ARG A 312 -11.48 -11.76 20.12
CA ARG A 312 -10.98 -12.75 19.16
C ARG A 312 -12.17 -13.55 18.61
N LEU A 313 -12.11 -13.83 17.32
CA LEU A 313 -13.07 -14.70 16.68
C LEU A 313 -12.86 -16.14 17.14
N GLU A 314 -13.95 -16.92 17.15
CA GLU A 314 -13.85 -18.36 17.17
C GLU A 314 -13.09 -18.85 15.92
N PRO A 315 -12.44 -20.04 15.99
CA PRO A 315 -11.74 -20.58 14.85
C PRO A 315 -12.65 -20.71 13.62
N LEU A 316 -12.14 -20.26 12.46
CA LEU A 316 -12.82 -20.38 11.18
C LEU A 316 -12.22 -21.53 10.39
N GLY A 317 -13.03 -22.33 9.71
CA GLY A 317 -12.60 -23.43 8.85
C GLY A 317 -13.01 -23.17 7.40
N PHE A 318 -12.08 -23.49 6.47
CA PHE A 318 -12.32 -23.42 5.03
C PHE A 318 -11.85 -24.74 4.40
N ARG A 319 -12.61 -25.21 3.39
CA ARG A 319 -12.27 -26.39 2.60
C ARG A 319 -12.08 -25.99 1.15
N PHE A 320 -11.00 -26.48 0.55
CA PHE A 320 -10.62 -26.24 -0.83
C PHE A 320 -10.65 -27.52 -1.63
#